data_a76d07b83a56e052280d457d3ea57908
#
_entry.id   a76d07b83a56e052280d457d3ea57908
#
_cell.length_a   1.000
_cell.length_b   1.000
_cell.length_c   1.000
_cell.angle_alpha   90.00
_cell.angle_beta   90.00
_cell.angle_gamma   90.00
#
_symmetry.space_group_name_H-M   'P 1'
#
loop_
_entity.id
_entity.type
_entity.pdbx_description
1 polymer ?
#
loop_
_entity_poly.entity_id
_entity_poly.type
_entity_poly.pdbx_seq_one_letter_code
_entity_poly.pdbx_strand_id
1 'polypeptide(L)'
;FSAGDLISAINGEQYGANKAVCDKNNNQILLAERVRQLTQENQKIILAGHFCIFNADNEVEVLPESVYPALNISRIILLEADIQTIISNLRRRDGKNYPVKSVSALIEKEREQSKQIAEQLNCPLNIYQMTFTDKDPEYVASLLR
;
A
#
# COMPACT_ATOMS: atom_id res chain seq x y z
N PHE A 1 4.66 10.25 -1.03
CA PHE A 1 5.44 9.50 -0.03
C PHE A 1 5.12 8.02 -0.10
N SER A 2 6.09 7.16 0.20
CA SER A 2 5.89 5.72 0.38
C SER A 2 5.79 5.42 1.88
N ALA A 3 4.80 4.63 2.28
CA ALA A 3 4.63 4.22 3.67
C ALA A 3 5.86 3.45 4.19
N GLY A 4 6.42 2.55 3.35
CA GLY A 4 7.64 1.81 3.68
C GLY A 4 8.84 2.72 3.91
N ASP A 5 9.04 3.74 3.07
CA ASP A 5 10.15 4.69 3.20
C ASP A 5 10.02 5.56 4.45
N LEU A 6 8.78 5.99 4.77
CA LEU A 6 8.53 6.76 5.99
C LEU A 6 8.83 5.95 7.25
N ILE A 7 8.40 4.69 7.29
CA ILE A 7 8.68 3.78 8.41
C ILE A 7 10.18 3.51 8.52
N SER A 8 10.87 3.25 7.40
CA SER A 8 12.31 3.02 7.36
C SER A 8 13.12 4.21 7.87
N ALA A 9 12.72 5.42 7.50
CA ALA A 9 13.38 6.65 7.94
C ALA A 9 13.28 6.86 9.47
N ILE A 10 12.17 6.41 10.08
CA ILE A 10 11.95 6.54 11.52
C ILE A 10 12.72 5.46 12.30
N ASN A 11 12.63 4.20 11.84
CA ASN A 11 13.20 3.05 12.57
C ASN A 11 14.67 2.78 12.24
N GLY A 12 15.24 3.42 11.22
CA GLY A 12 16.57 3.08 10.68
C GLY A 12 16.60 1.70 10.00
N GLU A 13 15.45 1.08 9.77
CA GLU A 13 15.34 -0.20 9.10
C GLU A 13 15.33 -0.03 7.59
N GLN A 14 16.20 -0.75 6.90
CA GLN A 14 16.13 -0.81 5.42
C GLN A 14 15.15 -1.91 5.00
N TYR A 15 14.07 -1.55 4.36
CA TYR A 15 13.16 -2.51 3.74
C TYR A 15 13.76 -3.02 2.41
N GLY A 16 14.28 -4.22 2.38
CA GLY A 16 14.84 -4.94 1.23
C GLY A 16 14.23 -6.34 1.08
N ALA A 17 14.68 -7.11 0.13
CA ALA A 17 14.11 -8.33 -0.42
C ALA A 17 13.71 -9.49 0.55
N ASN A 18 13.91 -9.40 1.85
CA ASN A 18 13.68 -10.50 2.80
C ASN A 18 12.96 -10.06 4.09
N LYS A 19 11.98 -9.18 3.99
CA LYS A 19 11.39 -8.59 5.19
C LYS A 19 10.12 -9.26 5.67
N ALA A 20 10.28 -10.00 6.76
CA ALA A 20 9.26 -10.09 7.77
C ALA A 20 9.22 -8.73 8.51
N VAL A 21 8.12 -8.00 8.45
CA VAL A 21 7.91 -6.78 9.21
C VAL A 21 7.85 -7.15 10.69
N CYS A 22 8.90 -6.83 11.45
CA CYS A 22 9.07 -7.34 12.81
C CYS A 22 8.06 -6.78 13.82
N ASP A 23 7.58 -5.56 13.64
CA ASP A 23 6.58 -4.94 14.54
C ASP A 23 5.57 -4.10 13.74
N LYS A 24 4.54 -4.79 13.23
CA LYS A 24 3.52 -4.18 12.37
C LYS A 24 2.72 -3.10 13.11
N ASN A 25 2.36 -3.34 14.36
CA ASN A 25 1.55 -2.40 15.13
C ASN A 25 2.30 -1.12 15.42
N ASN A 26 3.55 -1.22 15.88
CA ASN A 26 4.38 -0.06 16.15
C ASN A 26 4.69 0.72 14.86
N ASN A 27 4.99 0.02 13.76
CA ASN A 27 5.22 0.63 12.46
C ASN A 27 4.01 1.44 11.96
N GLN A 28 2.79 0.96 12.21
CA GLN A 28 1.57 1.69 11.83
C GLN A 28 1.35 2.94 12.69
N ILE A 29 1.64 2.89 13.98
CA ILE A 29 1.57 4.06 14.87
C ILE A 29 2.56 5.13 14.42
N LEU A 30 3.81 4.75 14.16
CA LEU A 30 4.85 5.66 13.68
C LEU A 30 4.51 6.27 12.31
N LEU A 31 3.92 5.48 11.42
CA LEU A 31 3.43 5.96 10.13
C LEU A 31 2.35 7.03 10.31
N ALA A 32 1.35 6.77 11.15
CA ALA A 32 0.26 7.71 11.40
C ALA A 32 0.78 9.04 11.97
N GLU A 33 1.72 8.99 12.90
CA GLU A 33 2.34 10.19 13.46
C GLU A 33 3.12 10.98 12.40
N ARG A 34 3.91 10.31 11.56
CA ARG A 34 4.65 10.96 10.50
C ARG A 34 3.76 11.58 9.43
N VAL A 35 2.70 10.88 9.04
CA VAL A 35 1.69 11.42 8.11
C VAL A 35 1.02 12.67 8.70
N ARG A 36 0.68 12.66 9.98
CA ARG A 36 0.11 13.81 10.67
C ARG A 36 1.05 15.04 10.62
N GLN A 37 2.34 14.86 10.83
CA GLN A 37 3.34 15.93 10.71
C GLN A 37 3.39 16.46 9.27
N LEU A 38 3.46 15.57 8.28
CA LEU A 38 3.51 15.95 6.86
C LEU A 38 2.26 16.71 6.40
N THR A 39 1.08 16.37 6.93
CA THR A 39 -0.16 17.08 6.61
C THR A 39 -0.24 18.47 7.24
N GLN A 40 0.51 18.76 8.29
CA GLN A 40 0.67 20.10 8.82
C GLN A 40 1.54 20.99 7.91
N GLU A 41 2.52 20.39 7.24
CA GLU A 41 3.45 21.09 6.35
C GLU A 41 2.91 21.21 4.91
N ASN A 42 2.00 20.32 4.51
CA ASN A 42 1.50 20.20 3.14
C ASN A 42 -0.03 20.14 3.13
N GLN A 43 -0.67 20.89 2.22
CA GLN A 43 -2.13 20.89 2.10
C GLN A 43 -2.70 19.54 1.64
N LYS A 44 -1.95 18.81 0.80
CA LYS A 44 -2.32 17.50 0.28
C LYS A 44 -1.08 16.62 0.20
N ILE A 45 -1.24 15.37 0.56
CA ILE A 45 -0.21 14.35 0.39
C ILE A 45 -0.77 13.12 -0.33
N ILE A 46 0.08 12.45 -1.09
CA ILE A 46 -0.19 11.13 -1.64
C ILE A 46 0.68 10.15 -0.88
N LEU A 47 0.04 9.15 -0.26
CA LEU A 47 0.72 8.07 0.45
C LEU A 47 0.55 6.77 -0.33
N ALA A 48 1.64 6.21 -0.84
CA ALA A 48 1.66 4.89 -1.44
C ALA A 48 1.89 3.83 -0.36
N GLY A 49 1.04 2.82 -0.31
CA GLY A 49 1.11 1.74 0.67
C GLY A 49 0.27 0.55 0.26
N HIS A 50 0.15 -0.41 1.16
CA HIS A 50 -0.63 -1.63 0.98
C HIS A 50 -1.61 -1.79 2.13
N PHE A 51 -2.72 -2.50 1.89
CA PHE A 51 -3.63 -2.97 2.94
C PHE A 51 -3.23 -4.36 3.44
N CYS A 52 -2.52 -5.11 2.61
CA CYS A 52 -2.07 -6.47 2.87
C CYS A 52 -0.60 -6.64 2.51
N ILE A 53 0.07 -7.56 3.18
CA ILE A 53 1.46 -7.94 2.92
C ILE A 53 1.60 -9.46 2.92
N PHE A 54 2.69 -9.97 2.39
CA PHE A 54 3.08 -11.35 2.62
C PHE A 54 3.79 -11.50 3.96
N ASN A 55 3.43 -12.55 4.71
CA ASN A 55 4.22 -13.01 5.84
C ASN A 55 5.42 -13.86 5.38
N ALA A 56 6.20 -14.40 6.32
CA ALA A 56 7.37 -15.22 6.02
C ALA A 56 7.05 -16.50 5.22
N ASP A 57 5.82 -17.00 5.33
CA ASP A 57 5.34 -18.21 4.66
C ASP A 57 4.67 -17.92 3.29
N ASN A 58 4.76 -16.69 2.81
CA ASN A 58 4.07 -16.16 1.62
C ASN A 58 2.53 -16.24 1.70
N GLU A 59 1.98 -16.22 2.90
CA GLU A 59 0.56 -16.07 3.14
C GLU A 59 0.19 -14.59 3.24
N VAL A 60 -1.02 -14.26 2.82
CA VAL A 60 -1.51 -12.88 2.87
C VAL A 60 -1.91 -12.51 4.28
N GLU A 61 -1.37 -11.42 4.77
CA GLU A 61 -1.69 -10.86 6.07
C GLU A 61 -2.21 -9.44 5.92
N VAL A 62 -3.36 -9.17 6.53
CA VAL A 62 -3.99 -7.84 6.55
C VAL A 62 -3.26 -6.94 7.55
N LEU A 63 -2.98 -5.71 7.17
CA LEU A 63 -2.44 -4.71 8.08
C LEU A 63 -3.50 -4.25 9.09
N PRO A 64 -3.11 -3.82 10.30
CA PRO A 64 -4.04 -3.38 11.33
C PRO A 64 -4.93 -2.23 10.85
N GLU A 65 -6.25 -2.41 10.94
CA GLU A 65 -7.24 -1.43 10.48
C GLU A 65 -7.27 -0.16 11.33
N SER A 66 -6.81 -0.24 12.57
CA SER A 66 -6.83 0.87 13.54
C SER A 66 -6.02 2.09 13.11
N VAL A 67 -5.11 1.94 12.17
CA VAL A 67 -4.26 3.05 11.68
C VAL A 67 -5.01 3.99 10.71
N TYR A 68 -5.90 3.46 9.90
CA TYR A 68 -6.50 4.22 8.79
C TYR A 68 -7.29 5.46 9.22
N PRO A 69 -8.08 5.46 10.32
CA PRO A 69 -8.71 6.67 10.81
C PRO A 69 -7.71 7.79 11.17
N ALA A 70 -6.53 7.41 11.69
CA ALA A 70 -5.50 8.37 12.08
C ALA A 70 -4.74 8.98 10.88
N LEU A 71 -4.83 8.35 9.69
CA LEU A 71 -4.22 8.87 8.46
C LEU A 71 -5.04 9.99 7.79
N ASN A 72 -6.27 10.23 8.23
CA ASN A 72 -7.17 11.23 7.66
C ASN A 72 -7.32 11.12 6.12
N ILE A 73 -7.56 9.90 5.65
CA ILE A 73 -7.65 9.56 4.22
C ILE A 73 -8.91 10.21 3.62
N SER A 74 -8.74 11.02 2.59
CA SER A 74 -9.84 11.65 1.86
C SER A 74 -10.24 10.90 0.58
N ARG A 75 -9.40 10.01 0.08
CA ARG A 75 -9.64 9.19 -1.12
C ARG A 75 -8.71 7.99 -1.15
N ILE A 76 -9.20 6.87 -1.62
CA ILE A 76 -8.41 5.68 -1.90
C ILE A 76 -8.36 5.46 -3.41
N ILE A 77 -7.16 5.19 -3.94
CA ILE A 77 -6.94 4.77 -5.32
C ILE A 77 -6.26 3.42 -5.28
N LEU A 78 -6.98 2.37 -5.62
CA LEU A 78 -6.42 1.02 -5.73
C LEU A 78 -5.87 0.83 -7.15
N LEU A 79 -4.57 0.65 -7.25
CA LEU A 79 -3.88 0.37 -8.51
C LEU A 79 -3.79 -1.14 -8.69
N GLU A 80 -4.37 -1.66 -9.75
CA GLU A 80 -4.34 -3.08 -10.09
C GLU A 80 -3.54 -3.32 -11.37
N ALA A 81 -3.03 -4.53 -11.53
CA ALA A 81 -2.39 -4.99 -12.75
C ALA A 81 -2.73 -6.46 -12.99
N ASP A 82 -2.46 -6.95 -14.20
CA ASP A 82 -2.59 -8.38 -14.45
C ASP A 82 -1.59 -9.18 -13.60
N ILE A 83 -2.01 -10.38 -13.22
CA ILE A 83 -1.25 -11.22 -12.28
C ILE A 83 0.16 -11.57 -12.79
N GLN A 84 0.35 -11.75 -14.08
CA GLN A 84 1.65 -12.10 -14.66
C GLN A 84 2.61 -10.92 -14.58
N THR A 85 2.11 -9.71 -14.81
CA THR A 85 2.87 -8.48 -14.65
C THR A 85 3.30 -8.30 -13.19
N ILE A 86 2.39 -8.52 -12.25
CA ILE A 86 2.72 -8.44 -10.80
C ILE A 86 3.79 -9.46 -10.43
N ILE A 87 3.64 -10.72 -10.83
CA ILE A 87 4.63 -11.79 -10.55
C ILE A 87 5.99 -11.43 -11.14
N SER A 88 6.02 -10.96 -12.38
CA SER A 88 7.26 -10.55 -13.06
C SER A 88 7.96 -9.40 -12.31
N ASN A 89 7.20 -8.40 -11.88
CA ASN A 89 7.73 -7.26 -11.13
C ASN A 89 8.26 -7.68 -9.76
N LEU A 90 7.53 -8.53 -9.03
CA LEU A 90 7.97 -9.08 -7.74
C LEU A 90 9.25 -9.89 -7.89
N ARG A 91 9.32 -10.76 -8.91
CA ARG A 91 10.53 -11.55 -9.19
C ARG A 91 11.74 -10.66 -9.49
N ARG A 92 11.55 -9.60 -10.28
CA ARG A 92 12.61 -8.64 -10.61
C ARG A 92 13.09 -7.87 -9.39
N ARG A 93 12.17 -7.48 -8.49
CA ARG A 93 12.49 -6.73 -7.28
C ARG A 93 13.18 -7.59 -6.22
N ASP A 94 12.63 -8.78 -5.96
CA ASP A 94 12.99 -9.60 -4.79
C ASP A 94 13.93 -10.76 -5.12
N GLY A 95 14.15 -11.05 -6.41
CA GLY A 95 14.99 -12.16 -6.87
C GLY A 95 14.41 -13.56 -6.58
N LYS A 96 13.14 -13.65 -6.16
CA LYS A 96 12.46 -14.92 -5.84
C LYS A 96 11.17 -15.11 -6.63
N ASN A 97 10.74 -16.37 -6.75
CA ASN A 97 9.47 -16.69 -7.39
C ASN A 97 8.34 -16.68 -6.34
N TYR A 98 7.23 -16.06 -6.73
CA TYR A 98 6.00 -16.06 -5.94
C TYR A 98 4.99 -17.02 -6.61
N PRO A 99 4.34 -17.91 -5.85
CA PRO A 99 3.30 -18.78 -6.39
C PRO A 99 2.13 -17.94 -6.91
N VAL A 100 1.59 -18.29 -8.08
CA VAL A 100 0.41 -17.61 -8.67
C VAL A 100 -0.75 -17.53 -7.68
N LYS A 101 -1.01 -18.63 -6.95
CA LYS A 101 -2.07 -18.71 -5.93
C LYS A 101 -1.89 -17.66 -4.83
N SER A 102 -0.66 -17.46 -4.34
CA SER A 102 -0.39 -16.48 -3.29
C SER A 102 -0.59 -15.05 -3.80
N VAL A 103 -0.14 -14.76 -5.02
CA VAL A 103 -0.31 -13.43 -5.63
C VAL A 103 -1.78 -13.16 -5.93
N SER A 104 -2.54 -14.15 -6.42
CA SER A 104 -3.99 -14.03 -6.62
C SER A 104 -4.72 -13.71 -5.32
N ALA A 105 -4.39 -14.43 -4.24
CA ALA A 105 -4.96 -14.18 -2.92
C ALA A 105 -4.63 -12.76 -2.40
N LEU A 106 -3.41 -12.27 -2.65
CA LEU A 106 -3.02 -10.91 -2.29
C LEU A 106 -3.88 -9.87 -3.03
N ILE A 107 -4.03 -10.00 -4.34
CA ILE A 107 -4.84 -9.09 -5.17
C ILE A 107 -6.29 -9.05 -4.69
N GLU A 108 -6.88 -10.22 -4.47
CA GLU A 108 -8.26 -10.33 -3.99
C GLU A 108 -8.43 -9.67 -2.61
N LYS A 109 -7.48 -9.91 -1.70
CA LYS A 109 -7.54 -9.38 -0.34
C LYS A 109 -7.30 -7.87 -0.29
N GLU A 110 -6.38 -7.34 -1.11
CA GLU A 110 -6.18 -5.90 -1.28
C GLU A 110 -7.46 -5.20 -1.76
N ARG A 111 -8.17 -5.81 -2.74
CA ARG A 111 -9.43 -5.29 -3.25
C ARG A 111 -10.53 -5.31 -2.19
N GLU A 112 -10.64 -6.40 -1.43
CA GLU A 112 -11.61 -6.54 -0.34
C GLU A 112 -11.34 -5.47 0.74
N GLN A 113 -10.10 -5.36 1.20
CA GLN A 113 -9.71 -4.41 2.24
C GLN A 113 -9.87 -2.96 1.80
N SER A 114 -9.51 -2.62 0.56
CA SER A 114 -9.70 -1.26 0.05
C SER A 114 -11.16 -0.82 0.09
N LYS A 115 -12.10 -1.71 -0.23
CA LYS A 115 -13.54 -1.45 -0.15
C LYS A 115 -14.00 -1.26 1.29
N GLN A 116 -13.61 -2.20 2.17
CA GLN A 116 -13.97 -2.14 3.59
C GLN A 116 -13.48 -0.85 4.25
N ILE A 117 -12.23 -0.47 4.02
CA ILE A 117 -11.66 0.76 4.58
C ILE A 117 -12.32 2.00 3.98
N ALA A 118 -12.60 2.03 2.67
CA ALA A 118 -13.30 3.14 2.05
C ALA A 118 -14.71 3.36 2.64
N GLU A 119 -15.44 2.27 2.91
CA GLU A 119 -16.75 2.31 3.58
C GLU A 119 -16.62 2.82 5.02
N GLN A 120 -15.68 2.28 5.81
CA GLN A 120 -15.45 2.71 7.19
C GLN A 120 -15.09 4.18 7.31
N LEU A 121 -14.30 4.70 6.38
CA LEU A 121 -13.84 6.08 6.36
C LEU A 121 -14.82 7.02 5.62
N ASN A 122 -15.86 6.46 5.01
CA ASN A 122 -16.81 7.20 4.16
C ASN A 122 -16.09 8.06 3.10
N CYS A 123 -15.08 7.47 2.44
CA CYS A 123 -14.29 8.14 1.42
C CYS A 123 -14.42 7.44 0.05
N PRO A 124 -14.25 8.19 -1.07
CA PRO A 124 -14.29 7.61 -2.41
C PRO A 124 -13.19 6.57 -2.62
N LEU A 125 -13.54 5.44 -3.26
CA LEU A 125 -12.61 4.44 -3.77
C LEU A 125 -12.64 4.45 -5.30
N ASN A 126 -11.47 4.61 -5.91
CA ASN A 126 -11.26 4.42 -7.34
C ASN A 126 -10.38 3.19 -7.56
N ILE A 127 -10.84 2.25 -8.37
CA ILE A 127 -10.04 1.08 -8.78
C ILE A 127 -9.57 1.34 -10.20
N TYR A 128 -8.26 1.30 -10.42
CA TYR A 128 -7.63 1.61 -11.68
C TYR A 128 -6.72 0.48 -12.15
N GLN A 129 -6.99 0.00 -13.38
CA GLN A 129 -6.14 -0.98 -14.03
C GLN A 129 -4.92 -0.28 -14.66
N MET A 130 -3.75 -0.56 -14.14
CA MET A 130 -2.48 0.00 -14.61
C MET A 130 -2.19 -0.39 -16.07
N THR A 131 -1.74 0.57 -16.84
CA THR A 131 -1.30 0.39 -18.23
C THR A 131 0.22 0.38 -18.36
N PHE A 132 0.95 0.81 -17.32
CA PHE A 132 2.40 1.02 -17.29
C PHE A 132 2.88 1.98 -18.40
N THR A 133 2.07 2.99 -18.67
CA THR A 133 2.33 4.09 -19.62
C THR A 133 2.15 5.44 -18.92
N ASP A 134 2.45 6.52 -19.63
CA ASP A 134 2.26 7.89 -19.14
C ASP A 134 0.80 8.24 -18.81
N LYS A 135 -0.15 7.40 -19.23
CA LYS A 135 -1.57 7.56 -18.88
C LYS A 135 -1.85 7.32 -17.39
N ASP A 136 -1.05 6.48 -16.73
CA ASP A 136 -1.28 6.14 -15.33
C ASP A 136 -1.11 7.37 -14.40
N PRO A 137 0.00 8.13 -14.45
CA PRO A 137 0.13 9.34 -13.65
C PRO A 137 -0.87 10.44 -14.05
N GLU A 138 -1.24 10.55 -15.34
CA GLU A 138 -2.27 11.48 -15.80
C GLU A 138 -3.64 11.17 -15.16
N TYR A 139 -4.03 9.90 -15.12
CA TYR A 139 -5.27 9.46 -14.48
C TYR A 139 -5.26 9.78 -12.98
N VAL A 140 -4.20 9.39 -12.27
CA VAL A 140 -4.08 9.68 -10.83
C VAL A 140 -4.15 11.20 -10.58
N ALA A 141 -3.44 12.00 -11.36
CA ALA A 141 -3.48 13.45 -11.25
C ALA A 141 -4.89 14.02 -11.48
N SER A 142 -5.68 13.44 -12.37
CA SER A 142 -7.06 13.87 -12.63
C SER A 142 -8.00 13.67 -11.43
N LEU A 143 -7.74 12.66 -10.59
CA LEU A 143 -8.51 12.36 -9.39
C LEU A 143 -8.17 13.28 -8.20
N LEU A 144 -7.03 13.99 -8.28
CA LEU A 144 -6.52 14.86 -7.21
C LEU A 144 -6.93 16.34 -7.37
N ARG A 145 -7.50 16.65 -8.51
CA ARG A 145 -8.06 17.98 -8.82
C ARG A 145 -9.46 18.11 -8.23
#